data_21878a375f5695e1e00be14da5e62b00
#
_entry.id   21878a375f5695e1e00be14da5e62b00
#
_cell.length_a   1.000
_cell.length_b   1.000
_cell.length_c   1.000
_cell.angle_alpha   90.00
_cell.angle_beta   90.00
_cell.angle_gamma   90.00
#
_symmetry.space_group_name_H-M   'P 1'
#
loop_
_entity.id
_entity.type
_entity.pdbx_description
1 polymer ?
#
loop_
_entity_poly.entity_id
_entity_poly.type
_entity_poly.pdbx_seq_one_letter_code
_entity_poly.pdbx_strand_id
1 'polypeptide(L)'
;MKRLTGLICFLCLLCSCREEAGRGVEQPMSQPIVSETASPDSMEVEEILPFERKPLTAADIILAKELLFDKYTLKDEYPYQDTVRSFKWDAIRKCLAFIENLQYDANRWAIFQNYKNVNREAPLVRKYTQNVYRRIADTLGVERYQSVPLYLPSDTLVPERYGRDGALVSFLGETGSFYRVSPVSIEGEWWVPRRYVKLLSDSTQFNHVVVVDRGDQNIATLERLEEGTWAIRGMNPATTGMHRPPYAQETPLGMFVVQQKKSRMVFLKDGSAATGGYAPYASRFTNGAYIHGVPVNVPRTAMIEYSWSLGTTPRSHMCVRNATSHAKFVYDWAPTERSLVIVIE
;
A
#
# COMPACT_ATOMS: atom_id res chain seq x y z
N MET A 1 31.74 -6.55 49.41
CA MET A 1 33.10 -5.96 49.41
C MET A 1 33.22 -4.98 48.23
N LYS A 2 33.48 -3.68 48.60
CA LYS A 2 34.14 -2.57 47.85
C LYS A 2 33.61 -2.28 46.44
N ARG A 3 32.80 -1.20 46.20
CA ARG A 3 33.12 0.25 46.07
C ARG A 3 34.19 0.55 45.00
N LEU A 4 33.79 1.32 43.95
CA LEU A 4 34.38 2.64 43.62
C LEU A 4 33.59 3.24 42.43
N THR A 5 32.88 4.23 42.63
CA THR A 5 32.75 5.66 42.31
C THR A 5 33.84 6.26 41.41
N GLY A 6 33.41 6.98 40.38
CA GLY A 6 34.20 7.86 39.53
C GLY A 6 33.36 8.88 38.83
N LEU A 7 33.05 9.98 39.54
CA LEU A 7 32.44 11.22 39.08
C LEU A 7 33.55 12.14 38.54
N ILE A 8 33.48 12.66 37.34
CA ILE A 8 34.26 13.83 36.92
C ILE A 8 33.32 14.82 36.20
N CYS A 9 33.24 15.97 36.87
CA CYS A 9 32.60 17.21 36.46
C CYS A 9 33.73 18.16 35.99
N PHE A 10 33.51 18.91 34.91
CA PHE A 10 34.24 20.18 34.64
C PHE A 10 33.63 20.77 33.36
N LEU A 11 33.20 21.89 33.27
CA LEU A 11 33.17 23.26 33.78
C LEU A 11 33.01 24.18 32.57
N CYS A 12 32.12 25.10 32.72
CA CYS A 12 31.78 26.21 31.83
C CYS A 12 32.98 27.07 31.43
N LEU A 13 32.90 27.69 30.26
CA LEU A 13 33.51 28.98 30.04
C LEU A 13 32.59 29.86 29.15
N LEU A 14 32.00 30.82 29.81
CA LEU A 14 31.40 32.02 29.27
C LEU A 14 32.53 32.98 28.79
N CYS A 15 32.35 33.61 27.69
CA CYS A 15 32.99 34.90 27.44
C CYS A 15 32.05 35.87 26.77
N SER A 16 31.92 37.02 27.40
CA SER A 16 30.97 38.10 27.22
C SER A 16 31.67 39.28 26.55
N CYS A 17 30.87 40.10 25.90
CA CYS A 17 30.95 41.55 25.66
C CYS A 17 32.08 42.15 24.81
N ARG A 18 31.69 42.93 23.83
CA ARG A 18 31.75 44.39 24.03
C ARG A 18 31.11 45.15 22.83
N GLU A 19 30.25 46.12 23.19
CA GLU A 19 29.81 47.23 22.37
C GLU A 19 30.96 48.26 22.18
N GLU A 20 31.00 48.92 21.05
CA GLU A 20 31.46 50.32 21.00
C GLU A 20 30.69 51.13 19.97
N ALA A 21 30.15 52.24 20.48
CA ALA A 21 29.46 53.32 19.73
C ALA A 21 30.43 54.35 19.25
N GLY A 22 30.08 55.05 18.19
CA GLY A 22 30.85 56.25 17.78
C GLY A 22 30.31 57.00 16.57
N ARG A 23 29.42 57.99 16.81
CA ARG A 23 29.29 59.35 16.20
C ARG A 23 29.26 59.51 14.68
N GLY A 24 28.28 59.99 14.17
CA GLY A 24 27.55 61.07 13.62
C GLY A 24 28.36 62.22 12.97
N VAL A 25 28.01 62.57 11.74
CA VAL A 25 28.24 63.93 11.17
C VAL A 25 27.04 64.24 10.27
N GLU A 26 26.57 65.47 10.43
CA GLU A 26 25.41 66.09 9.83
C GLU A 26 25.59 66.50 8.36
N GLN A 27 24.46 66.70 7.74
CA GLN A 27 23.95 67.26 6.48
C GLN A 27 24.74 68.35 5.72
N PRO A 28 24.39 68.65 4.45
CA PRO A 28 23.27 69.57 4.23
C PRO A 28 22.31 69.21 3.07
N MET A 29 21.12 69.80 3.25
CA MET A 29 19.99 69.91 2.32
C MET A 29 20.31 70.59 1.01
N SER A 30 19.72 70.13 -0.09
CA SER A 30 19.29 70.91 -1.22
C SER A 30 17.98 70.43 -1.79
N GLN A 31 17.03 71.32 -1.93
CA GLN A 31 15.68 71.13 -2.47
C GLN A 31 15.64 71.33 -4.00
N PRO A 32 14.46 71.32 -4.68
CA PRO A 32 14.04 70.25 -5.56
C PRO A 32 14.03 70.65 -7.03
N ILE A 33 14.13 69.69 -7.91
CA ILE A 33 13.79 69.88 -9.33
C ILE A 33 12.54 69.05 -9.63
N VAL A 34 11.47 69.78 -9.96
CA VAL A 34 10.24 69.22 -10.51
C VAL A 34 10.51 68.79 -11.94
N SER A 35 10.33 67.53 -12.27
CA SER A 35 10.13 67.07 -13.62
C SER A 35 8.93 66.16 -13.67
N GLU A 36 7.91 66.64 -14.40
CA GLU A 36 6.81 65.78 -14.87
C GLU A 36 7.34 64.57 -15.62
N THR A 37 6.94 63.39 -15.22
CA THR A 37 7.03 62.21 -16.08
C THR A 37 5.88 61.30 -15.85
N ALA A 38 5.19 61.06 -16.91
CA ALA A 38 4.35 59.95 -17.35
C ALA A 38 4.05 58.84 -16.32
N SER A 39 2.79 58.60 -16.12
CA SER A 39 2.22 57.39 -15.51
C SER A 39 2.78 56.13 -16.18
N PRO A 40 3.31 55.18 -15.42
CA PRO A 40 3.49 53.84 -15.98
C PRO A 40 2.12 53.18 -16.06
N ASP A 41 1.80 52.81 -17.26
CA ASP A 41 0.75 51.88 -17.65
C ASP A 41 0.68 50.73 -16.62
N SER A 42 -0.44 50.58 -15.95
CA SER A 42 -0.70 49.45 -15.07
C SER A 42 -0.83 48.22 -15.95
N MET A 43 0.28 47.50 -16.11
CA MET A 43 0.22 46.13 -16.57
C MET A 43 -0.57 45.37 -15.49
N GLU A 44 -1.86 45.06 -15.77
CA GLU A 44 -2.59 44.04 -15.07
C GLU A 44 -1.78 42.74 -15.20
N VAL A 45 -1.12 42.36 -14.14
CA VAL A 45 -0.58 40.98 -14.01
C VAL A 45 -1.83 40.12 -13.93
N GLU A 46 -2.21 39.53 -15.04
CA GLU A 46 -3.18 38.42 -15.04
C GLU A 46 -2.67 37.41 -14.02
N GLU A 47 -3.34 37.31 -12.89
CA GLU A 47 -3.11 36.28 -11.90
C GLU A 47 -3.46 34.95 -12.57
N ILE A 48 -2.44 34.23 -13.06
CA ILE A 48 -2.60 32.92 -13.66
C ILE A 48 -3.08 32.03 -12.51
N LEU A 49 -4.42 31.90 -12.39
CA LEU A 49 -5.03 30.93 -11.48
C LEU A 49 -4.44 29.56 -11.80
N PRO A 50 -3.98 28.80 -10.81
CA PRO A 50 -3.45 27.48 -11.04
C PRO A 50 -4.52 26.66 -11.78
N PHE A 51 -4.13 26.07 -12.91
CA PHE A 51 -5.03 25.23 -13.70
C PHE A 51 -5.48 24.04 -12.82
N GLU A 52 -6.72 24.08 -12.37
CA GLU A 52 -7.29 23.03 -11.52
C GLU A 52 -7.58 21.81 -12.42
N ARG A 53 -6.74 20.77 -12.31
CA ARG A 53 -6.92 19.54 -13.06
C ARG A 53 -8.24 18.89 -12.69
N LYS A 54 -9.07 18.59 -13.68
CA LYS A 54 -10.26 17.76 -13.48
C LYS A 54 -9.83 16.32 -13.09
N PRO A 55 -10.35 15.77 -11.98
CA PRO A 55 -10.06 14.39 -11.61
C PRO A 55 -10.45 13.40 -12.70
N LEU A 56 -9.59 12.41 -12.96
CA LEU A 56 -9.88 11.34 -13.92
C LEU A 56 -11.02 10.45 -13.42
N THR A 57 -11.85 10.01 -14.34
CA THR A 57 -12.90 9.02 -14.13
C THR A 57 -12.53 7.70 -14.82
N ALA A 58 -13.32 6.65 -14.61
CA ALA A 58 -13.11 5.38 -15.30
C ALA A 58 -13.15 5.51 -16.84
N ALA A 59 -13.92 6.48 -17.36
CA ALA A 59 -14.03 6.72 -18.80
C ALA A 59 -12.77 7.35 -19.39
N ASP A 60 -11.99 8.03 -18.58
CA ASP A 60 -10.73 8.67 -18.99
C ASP A 60 -9.54 7.68 -18.98
N ILE A 61 -9.73 6.46 -18.47
CA ILE A 61 -8.68 5.44 -18.41
C ILE A 61 -8.66 4.62 -19.70
N ILE A 62 -7.53 4.71 -20.41
CA ILE A 62 -7.25 3.93 -21.62
C ILE A 62 -6.49 2.67 -21.23
N LEU A 63 -6.97 1.50 -21.68
CA LEU A 63 -6.30 0.22 -21.51
C LEU A 63 -5.79 -0.27 -22.86
N ALA A 64 -4.46 -0.31 -23.03
CA ALA A 64 -3.82 -0.88 -24.20
C ALA A 64 -3.44 -2.35 -23.93
N LYS A 65 -3.82 -3.28 -24.80
CA LYS A 65 -3.49 -4.70 -24.65
C LYS A 65 -2.10 -4.97 -25.23
N GLU A 66 -1.09 -4.88 -24.39
CA GLU A 66 0.34 -5.07 -24.74
C GLU A 66 0.98 -6.10 -23.81
N LEU A 67 0.71 -7.39 -24.08
CA LEU A 67 1.11 -8.46 -23.18
C LEU A 67 2.65 -8.64 -23.16
N LEU A 68 3.21 -8.66 -21.95
CA LEU A 68 4.58 -9.12 -21.69
C LEU A 68 4.61 -10.58 -21.26
N PHE A 69 3.46 -11.09 -20.79
CA PHE A 69 3.27 -12.49 -20.48
C PHE A 69 2.01 -12.99 -21.18
N ASP A 70 2.18 -13.89 -22.14
CA ASP A 70 1.12 -14.39 -23.02
C ASP A 70 0.77 -15.88 -22.81
N LYS A 71 1.50 -16.58 -21.91
CA LYS A 71 1.24 -17.98 -21.59
C LYS A 71 -0.01 -18.14 -20.71
N TYR A 72 -0.91 -19.05 -21.05
CA TYR A 72 -2.19 -19.27 -20.37
C TYR A 72 -3.12 -18.05 -20.35
N THR A 73 -2.97 -17.18 -21.32
CA THR A 73 -3.77 -15.95 -21.41
C THR A 73 -5.27 -16.28 -21.60
N LEU A 74 -6.10 -15.69 -20.75
CA LEU A 74 -7.54 -15.71 -20.88
C LEU A 74 -8.00 -14.63 -21.86
N LYS A 75 -9.16 -14.85 -22.48
CA LYS A 75 -9.88 -13.79 -23.22
C LYS A 75 -10.54 -12.83 -22.23
N ASP A 76 -11.04 -11.70 -22.71
CA ASP A 76 -11.78 -10.73 -21.88
C ASP A 76 -13.00 -11.40 -21.23
N GLU A 77 -13.67 -12.26 -22.00
CA GLU A 77 -14.72 -13.18 -21.55
C GLU A 77 -14.30 -14.61 -21.86
N TYR A 78 -14.55 -15.51 -20.94
CA TYR A 78 -14.16 -16.92 -21.07
C TYR A 78 -15.17 -17.85 -20.40
N PRO A 79 -15.43 -19.04 -20.99
CA PRO A 79 -16.38 -20.00 -20.43
C PRO A 79 -15.88 -20.60 -19.13
N TYR A 80 -16.78 -20.78 -18.17
CA TYR A 80 -16.53 -21.53 -16.95
C TYR A 80 -17.78 -22.32 -16.56
N GLN A 81 -17.75 -23.66 -16.73
CA GLN A 81 -18.93 -24.52 -16.56
C GLN A 81 -20.11 -24.01 -17.41
N ASP A 82 -21.27 -23.76 -16.82
CA ASP A 82 -22.47 -23.28 -17.47
C ASP A 82 -22.60 -21.74 -17.49
N THR A 83 -21.49 -21.02 -17.12
CA THR A 83 -21.44 -19.57 -17.01
C THR A 83 -20.31 -18.98 -17.84
N VAL A 84 -20.32 -17.65 -17.97
CA VAL A 84 -19.24 -16.86 -18.56
C VAL A 84 -18.60 -16.03 -17.45
N ARG A 85 -17.30 -16.08 -17.35
CA ARG A 85 -16.48 -15.20 -16.51
C ARG A 85 -15.79 -14.15 -17.36
N SER A 86 -15.45 -13.03 -16.74
CA SER A 86 -14.82 -11.93 -17.45
C SER A 86 -13.78 -11.20 -16.61
N PHE A 87 -12.97 -10.39 -17.25
CA PHE A 87 -12.22 -9.35 -16.56
C PHE A 87 -13.14 -8.14 -16.35
N LYS A 88 -13.32 -7.72 -15.12
CA LYS A 88 -14.18 -6.58 -14.74
C LYS A 88 -13.52 -5.25 -15.08
N TRP A 89 -13.31 -4.99 -16.39
CA TRP A 89 -12.55 -3.83 -16.86
C TRP A 89 -13.06 -2.50 -16.33
N ASP A 90 -14.37 -2.32 -16.16
CA ASP A 90 -14.93 -1.10 -15.61
C ASP A 90 -14.59 -0.89 -14.14
N ALA A 91 -14.59 -1.97 -13.34
CA ALA A 91 -14.11 -1.92 -11.97
C ALA A 91 -12.59 -1.64 -11.90
N ILE A 92 -11.83 -2.25 -12.81
CA ILE A 92 -10.38 -2.02 -12.93
C ILE A 92 -10.11 -0.56 -13.30
N ARG A 93 -10.79 0.01 -14.33
CA ARG A 93 -10.66 1.43 -14.70
C ARG A 93 -10.98 2.37 -13.54
N LYS A 94 -12.04 2.08 -12.76
CA LYS A 94 -12.37 2.86 -11.54
C LYS A 94 -11.23 2.86 -10.54
N CYS A 95 -10.62 1.71 -10.28
CA CYS A 95 -9.47 1.59 -9.39
C CYS A 95 -8.26 2.37 -9.91
N LEU A 96 -7.97 2.29 -11.22
CA LEU A 96 -6.85 2.99 -11.84
C LEU A 96 -7.05 4.50 -11.82
N ALA A 97 -8.24 5.00 -12.18
CA ALA A 97 -8.57 6.43 -12.07
C ALA A 97 -8.41 6.95 -10.66
N PHE A 98 -8.84 6.18 -9.67
CA PHE A 98 -8.66 6.53 -8.26
C PHE A 98 -7.17 6.63 -7.89
N ILE A 99 -6.33 5.68 -8.31
CA ILE A 99 -4.88 5.71 -8.07
C ILE A 99 -4.21 6.89 -8.79
N GLU A 100 -4.60 7.19 -10.04
CA GLU A 100 -4.10 8.35 -10.78
C GLU A 100 -4.39 9.66 -10.04
N ASN A 101 -5.62 9.84 -9.57
CA ASN A 101 -6.01 11.03 -8.82
C ASN A 101 -5.24 11.15 -7.51
N LEU A 102 -5.13 10.07 -6.75
CA LEU A 102 -4.36 10.05 -5.51
C LEU A 102 -2.87 10.36 -5.74
N GLN A 103 -2.29 9.90 -6.84
CA GLN A 103 -0.89 10.16 -7.16
C GLN A 103 -0.67 11.60 -7.65
N TYR A 104 -1.66 12.17 -8.32
CA TYR A 104 -1.61 13.57 -8.74
C TYR A 104 -1.61 14.52 -7.55
N ASP A 105 -2.40 14.26 -6.52
CA ASP A 105 -2.51 15.08 -5.31
C ASP A 105 -1.25 15.09 -4.43
N ALA A 106 -0.12 14.61 -4.96
CA ALA A 106 1.19 14.58 -4.29
C ALA A 106 1.16 13.99 -2.86
N ASN A 107 0.39 12.92 -2.67
CA ASN A 107 0.30 12.23 -1.40
C ASN A 107 1.64 11.64 -0.96
N ARG A 108 1.97 11.80 0.30
CA ARG A 108 3.02 11.01 0.94
C ARG A 108 2.46 9.66 1.33
N TRP A 109 3.04 8.60 0.77
CA TRP A 109 2.54 7.26 0.96
C TRP A 109 3.11 6.57 2.19
N ALA A 110 2.31 5.72 2.78
CA ALA A 110 2.73 4.82 3.84
C ALA A 110 2.05 3.45 3.70
N ILE A 111 2.55 2.47 4.46
CA ILE A 111 2.03 1.11 4.50
C ILE A 111 1.77 0.73 5.95
N PHE A 112 0.64 0.11 6.24
CA PHE A 112 0.43 -0.56 7.51
C PHE A 112 1.32 -1.81 7.64
N GLN A 113 2.00 -1.94 8.77
CA GLN A 113 2.93 -3.04 9.01
C GLN A 113 2.71 -3.72 10.35
N ASN A 114 2.26 -4.97 10.30
CA ASN A 114 2.22 -5.84 11.47
C ASN A 114 2.32 -7.33 11.14
N TYR A 115 3.02 -7.68 10.07
CA TYR A 115 3.21 -9.08 9.70
C TYR A 115 3.76 -9.90 10.87
N LYS A 116 3.09 -11.04 11.19
CA LYS A 116 3.42 -11.89 12.36
C LYS A 116 3.46 -11.14 13.69
N ASN A 117 2.68 -10.08 13.83
CA ASN A 117 2.64 -9.22 15.00
C ASN A 117 4.03 -8.63 15.39
N VAL A 118 4.90 -8.36 14.39
CA VAL A 118 6.25 -7.83 14.61
C VAL A 118 6.26 -6.53 15.45
N ASN A 119 5.18 -5.75 15.37
CA ASN A 119 4.96 -4.53 16.15
C ASN A 119 4.06 -4.77 17.38
N ARG A 120 3.95 -6.00 17.86
CA ARG A 120 3.03 -6.53 18.89
C ARG A 120 1.61 -6.68 18.34
N GLU A 121 0.86 -7.54 19.00
CA GLU A 121 -0.57 -7.70 18.70
C GLU A 121 -1.33 -6.42 19.00
N ALA A 122 -2.22 -5.98 18.10
CA ALA A 122 -3.01 -4.78 18.28
C ALA A 122 -3.86 -4.85 19.57
N PRO A 123 -4.10 -3.74 20.29
CA PRO A 123 -5.06 -3.69 21.39
C PRO A 123 -6.45 -4.10 20.93
N LEU A 124 -7.33 -4.49 21.87
CA LEU A 124 -8.72 -4.76 21.56
C LEU A 124 -9.43 -3.49 21.09
N VAL A 125 -10.17 -3.60 20.00
CA VAL A 125 -11.04 -2.51 19.52
C VAL A 125 -12.28 -2.39 20.41
N ARG A 126 -12.95 -1.23 20.36
CA ARG A 126 -14.13 -0.92 21.18
C ARG A 126 -15.24 -1.95 21.03
N LYS A 127 -15.51 -2.39 19.80
CA LYS A 127 -16.50 -3.43 19.50
C LYS A 127 -15.81 -4.54 18.70
N TYR A 128 -15.80 -5.73 19.25
CA TYR A 128 -15.20 -6.89 18.60
C TYR A 128 -16.08 -8.12 18.69
N THR A 129 -15.83 -9.08 17.81
CA THR A 129 -16.40 -10.42 17.86
C THR A 129 -15.28 -11.43 18.13
N GLN A 130 -15.62 -12.55 18.76
CA GLN A 130 -14.71 -13.67 18.95
C GLN A 130 -15.40 -14.95 18.46
N ASN A 131 -14.73 -15.67 17.57
CA ASN A 131 -15.25 -16.92 17.03
C ASN A 131 -14.90 -18.12 17.93
N VAL A 132 -15.42 -19.31 17.59
CA VAL A 132 -15.19 -20.58 18.32
C VAL A 132 -13.72 -20.98 18.40
N TYR A 133 -12.87 -20.47 17.54
CA TYR A 133 -11.41 -20.68 17.53
C TYR A 133 -10.65 -19.61 18.33
N ARG A 134 -11.36 -18.78 19.09
CA ARG A 134 -10.84 -17.66 19.89
C ARG A 134 -10.13 -16.58 19.06
N ARG A 135 -10.42 -16.50 17.75
CA ARG A 135 -9.94 -15.38 16.92
C ARG A 135 -10.83 -14.18 17.12
N ILE A 136 -10.19 -13.04 17.31
CA ILE A 136 -10.86 -11.75 17.55
C ILE A 136 -10.83 -10.97 16.24
N ALA A 137 -11.97 -10.39 15.87
CA ALA A 137 -12.11 -9.49 14.73
C ALA A 137 -12.94 -8.26 15.12
N ASP A 138 -12.75 -7.16 14.40
CA ASP A 138 -13.64 -6.00 14.50
C ASP A 138 -15.02 -6.29 13.88
N THR A 139 -15.91 -5.32 13.93
CA THR A 139 -17.28 -5.45 13.40
C THR A 139 -17.35 -5.63 11.88
N LEU A 140 -16.26 -5.39 11.16
CA LEU A 140 -16.14 -5.58 9.72
C LEU A 140 -15.34 -6.82 9.34
N GLY A 141 -15.06 -7.69 10.33
CA GLY A 141 -14.39 -8.96 10.11
C GLY A 141 -12.89 -8.84 9.89
N VAL A 142 -12.26 -7.70 10.19
CA VAL A 142 -10.80 -7.62 10.16
C VAL A 142 -10.25 -8.24 11.43
N GLU A 143 -9.51 -9.35 11.28
CA GLU A 143 -8.94 -10.05 12.43
C GLU A 143 -7.84 -9.22 13.10
N ARG A 144 -7.76 -9.32 14.44
CA ARG A 144 -6.77 -8.67 15.29
C ARG A 144 -5.33 -9.12 14.97
N TYR A 145 -5.16 -10.38 14.64
CA TYR A 145 -3.86 -10.97 14.34
C TYR A 145 -3.27 -10.38 13.06
N GLN A 146 -2.05 -9.87 13.14
CA GLN A 146 -1.33 -9.16 12.07
C GLN A 146 -2.03 -7.87 11.62
N SER A 147 -2.80 -7.25 12.49
CA SER A 147 -3.52 -6.00 12.19
C SER A 147 -2.94 -4.81 12.94
N VAL A 148 -3.32 -3.65 12.49
CA VAL A 148 -2.92 -2.34 12.97
C VAL A 148 -4.11 -1.70 13.67
N PRO A 149 -3.97 -1.15 14.90
CA PRO A 149 -5.08 -0.50 15.57
C PRO A 149 -5.32 0.90 14.99
N LEU A 150 -6.57 1.18 14.61
CA LEU A 150 -7.03 2.48 14.10
C LEU A 150 -7.82 3.20 15.20
N TYR A 151 -7.33 4.38 15.59
CA TYR A 151 -7.94 5.22 16.61
C TYR A 151 -8.63 6.41 15.96
N LEU A 152 -9.77 6.82 16.55
CA LEU A 152 -10.40 8.08 16.16
C LEU A 152 -9.57 9.27 16.66
N PRO A 153 -9.56 10.41 15.94
CA PRO A 153 -8.90 11.63 16.41
C PRO A 153 -9.39 12.11 17.79
N SER A 154 -10.63 11.81 18.13
CA SER A 154 -11.26 12.16 19.40
C SER A 154 -10.95 11.20 20.56
N ASP A 155 -10.44 10.00 20.26
CA ASP A 155 -10.14 8.98 21.28
C ASP A 155 -8.95 8.10 20.87
N THR A 156 -7.81 8.35 21.49
CA THR A 156 -6.57 7.57 21.28
C THR A 156 -6.30 6.52 22.37
N LEU A 157 -7.29 6.27 23.26
CA LEU A 157 -7.15 5.27 24.33
C LEU A 157 -7.59 3.88 23.87
N VAL A 158 -8.71 3.81 23.12
CA VAL A 158 -9.27 2.55 22.65
C VAL A 158 -9.43 2.62 21.13
N PRO A 159 -8.81 1.70 20.36
CA PRO A 159 -8.95 1.70 18.91
C PRO A 159 -10.40 1.36 18.51
N GLU A 160 -10.87 1.96 17.43
CA GLU A 160 -12.23 1.74 16.92
C GLU A 160 -12.26 0.54 15.95
N ARG A 161 -11.21 0.36 15.15
CA ARG A 161 -11.12 -0.66 14.09
C ARG A 161 -9.72 -1.23 13.96
N TYR A 162 -9.62 -2.25 13.10
CA TYR A 162 -8.35 -2.78 12.63
C TYR A 162 -8.08 -2.43 11.16
N GLY A 163 -6.83 -2.03 10.87
CA GLY A 163 -6.29 -1.96 9.51
C GLY A 163 -5.47 -3.22 9.19
N ARG A 164 -5.52 -3.70 7.95
CA ARG A 164 -4.75 -4.89 7.53
C ARG A 164 -3.30 -4.53 7.29
N ASP A 165 -2.38 -5.40 7.67
CA ASP A 165 -0.98 -5.33 7.23
C ASP A 165 -0.89 -5.21 5.71
N GLY A 166 -0.03 -4.36 5.20
CA GLY A 166 0.15 -4.16 3.77
C GLY A 166 -0.79 -3.16 3.11
N ALA A 167 -1.82 -2.71 3.80
CA ALA A 167 -2.74 -1.71 3.24
C ALA A 167 -2.02 -0.40 2.92
N LEU A 168 -2.30 0.14 1.73
CA LEU A 168 -1.82 1.45 1.31
C LEU A 168 -2.57 2.54 2.06
N VAL A 169 -1.84 3.55 2.54
CA VAL A 169 -2.40 4.71 3.23
C VAL A 169 -1.74 6.00 2.79
N SER A 170 -2.48 7.11 2.77
CA SER A 170 -1.95 8.46 2.66
C SER A 170 -1.50 8.93 4.04
N PHE A 171 -0.29 9.47 4.15
CA PHE A 171 0.22 10.08 5.37
C PHE A 171 -0.20 11.55 5.40
N LEU A 172 -0.91 11.94 6.45
CA LEU A 172 -1.48 13.29 6.61
C LEU A 172 -0.72 14.15 7.62
N GLY A 173 0.11 13.54 8.46
CA GLY A 173 0.87 14.24 9.49
C GLY A 173 1.18 13.38 10.70
N GLU A 174 1.76 14.01 11.72
CA GLU A 174 2.18 13.33 12.94
C GLU A 174 1.90 14.14 14.19
N THR A 175 1.62 13.45 15.28
CA THR A 175 1.46 14.05 16.61
C THR A 175 1.91 13.06 17.69
N GLY A 176 2.91 13.45 18.47
CA GLY A 176 3.45 12.59 19.53
C GLY A 176 3.89 11.23 19.01
N SER A 177 3.31 10.15 19.53
CA SER A 177 3.61 8.76 19.14
C SER A 177 2.73 8.22 18.02
N PHE A 178 1.88 9.04 17.41
CA PHE A 178 0.95 8.66 16.36
C PHE A 178 1.28 9.32 15.02
N TYR A 179 0.89 8.63 13.95
CA TYR A 179 0.69 9.20 12.62
C TYR A 179 -0.80 9.37 12.35
N ARG A 180 -1.16 10.50 11.71
CA ARG A 180 -2.48 10.71 11.12
C ARG A 180 -2.42 10.21 9.69
N VAL A 181 -3.33 9.33 9.34
CA VAL A 181 -3.35 8.66 8.04
C VAL A 181 -4.78 8.53 7.51
N SER A 182 -4.90 8.45 6.18
CA SER A 182 -6.14 8.07 5.50
C SER A 182 -5.89 6.78 4.71
N PRO A 183 -6.41 5.63 5.17
CA PRO A 183 -6.24 4.37 4.43
C PRO A 183 -7.07 4.39 3.15
N VAL A 184 -6.47 3.96 2.05
CA VAL A 184 -7.09 3.97 0.72
C VAL A 184 -8.35 3.08 0.63
N SER A 185 -8.39 2.00 1.42
CA SER A 185 -9.52 1.04 1.43
C SER A 185 -10.41 1.15 2.67
N ILE A 186 -10.24 2.18 3.50
CA ILE A 186 -11.03 2.41 4.71
C ILE A 186 -11.34 3.90 4.78
N GLU A 187 -12.61 4.24 4.80
CA GLU A 187 -13.05 5.63 4.85
C GLU A 187 -12.60 6.34 6.13
N GLY A 188 -12.27 7.63 5.99
CA GLY A 188 -11.95 8.52 7.09
C GLY A 188 -10.46 8.65 7.41
N GLU A 189 -10.20 9.52 8.39
CA GLU A 189 -8.87 9.78 8.93
C GLU A 189 -8.70 9.08 10.28
N TRP A 190 -7.50 8.54 10.48
CA TRP A 190 -7.21 7.69 11.63
C TRP A 190 -5.87 8.06 12.26
N TRP A 191 -5.81 7.95 13.57
CA TRP A 191 -4.57 7.96 14.33
C TRP A 191 -4.04 6.53 14.49
N VAL A 192 -2.77 6.32 14.14
CA VAL A 192 -2.13 5.01 14.21
C VAL A 192 -0.77 5.15 14.90
N PRO A 193 -0.44 4.31 15.91
CA PRO A 193 0.88 4.37 16.53
C PRO A 193 1.98 4.16 15.49
N ARG A 194 3.01 5.02 15.49
CA ARG A 194 4.08 5.08 14.47
C ARG A 194 4.69 3.73 14.16
N ARG A 195 4.86 2.85 15.17
CA ARG A 195 5.45 1.51 14.99
C ARG A 195 4.69 0.62 14.00
N TYR A 196 3.42 0.89 13.74
CA TYR A 196 2.59 0.12 12.82
C TYR A 196 2.55 0.70 11.41
N VAL A 197 3.29 1.77 11.14
CA VAL A 197 3.27 2.47 9.86
C VAL A 197 4.69 2.61 9.32
N LYS A 198 4.89 2.18 8.09
CA LYS A 198 6.11 2.45 7.33
C LYS A 198 5.85 3.56 6.33
N LEU A 199 6.54 4.68 6.47
CA LEU A 199 6.54 5.73 5.45
C LEU A 199 7.32 5.25 4.23
N LEU A 200 6.80 5.53 3.05
CA LEU A 200 7.49 5.30 1.78
C LEU A 200 8.30 6.54 1.38
N SER A 201 9.15 6.40 0.36
CA SER A 201 9.87 7.52 -0.21
C SER A 201 8.90 8.55 -0.80
N ASP A 202 9.21 9.84 -0.67
CA ASP A 202 8.41 10.92 -1.25
C ASP A 202 8.35 10.85 -2.79
N SER A 203 9.29 10.14 -3.43
CA SER A 203 9.30 9.84 -4.86
C SER A 203 8.57 8.56 -5.24
N THR A 204 7.82 7.93 -4.32
CA THR A 204 7.11 6.69 -4.61
C THR A 204 5.95 6.92 -5.56
N GLN A 205 5.98 6.22 -6.69
CA GLN A 205 4.88 6.12 -7.65
C GLN A 205 4.53 4.66 -7.89
N PHE A 206 3.25 4.39 -8.05
CA PHE A 206 2.73 3.05 -8.31
C PHE A 206 2.41 2.89 -9.80
N ASN A 207 3.43 2.50 -10.57
CA ASN A 207 3.31 2.28 -12.01
C ASN A 207 2.99 0.82 -12.35
N HIS A 208 3.01 -0.09 -11.39
CA HIS A 208 2.72 -1.51 -11.56
C HIS A 208 1.54 -1.90 -10.67
N VAL A 209 0.49 -2.38 -11.28
CA VAL A 209 -0.75 -2.78 -10.58
C VAL A 209 -1.10 -4.21 -10.95
N VAL A 210 -1.33 -5.04 -9.93
CA VAL A 210 -1.84 -6.39 -10.08
C VAL A 210 -3.27 -6.41 -9.56
N VAL A 211 -4.24 -6.68 -10.41
CA VAL A 211 -5.65 -6.79 -10.02
C VAL A 211 -6.03 -8.27 -9.92
N VAL A 212 -6.58 -8.67 -8.79
CA VAL A 212 -7.05 -10.03 -8.51
C VAL A 212 -8.57 -9.99 -8.33
N ASP A 213 -9.30 -10.72 -9.15
CA ASP A 213 -10.74 -10.89 -9.01
C ASP A 213 -11.04 -12.20 -8.26
N ARG A 214 -11.65 -12.07 -7.06
CA ARG A 214 -12.05 -13.24 -6.25
C ARG A 214 -13.27 -13.95 -6.83
N GLY A 215 -14.17 -13.23 -7.48
CA GLY A 215 -15.39 -13.76 -8.08
C GLY A 215 -15.07 -14.62 -9.29
N ASP A 216 -14.40 -14.05 -10.27
CA ASP A 216 -14.10 -14.72 -11.53
C ASP A 216 -12.77 -15.48 -11.54
N GLN A 217 -12.03 -15.49 -10.42
CA GLN A 217 -10.80 -16.25 -10.22
C GLN A 217 -9.77 -15.98 -11.31
N ASN A 218 -9.54 -14.71 -11.61
CA ASN A 218 -8.54 -14.25 -12.56
C ASN A 218 -7.62 -13.18 -11.99
N ILE A 219 -6.58 -12.87 -12.73
CA ILE A 219 -5.57 -11.88 -12.38
C ILE A 219 -5.15 -11.11 -13.64
N ALA A 220 -5.13 -9.78 -13.54
CA ALA A 220 -4.57 -8.90 -14.57
C ALA A 220 -3.35 -8.16 -14.01
N THR A 221 -2.33 -7.98 -14.83
CA THR A 221 -1.17 -7.14 -14.53
C THR A 221 -1.18 -5.93 -15.45
N LEU A 222 -1.07 -4.73 -14.87
CA LEU A 222 -1.19 -3.46 -15.58
C LEU A 222 0.01 -2.56 -15.25
N GLU A 223 0.52 -1.89 -16.27
CA GLU A 223 1.64 -0.96 -16.17
C GLU A 223 1.22 0.42 -16.68
N ARG A 224 1.49 1.44 -15.88
CA ARG A 224 1.25 2.82 -16.25
C ARG A 224 2.26 3.24 -17.32
N LEU A 225 1.78 3.70 -18.46
CA LEU A 225 2.61 4.25 -19.54
C LEU A 225 2.74 5.77 -19.37
N GLU A 226 1.60 6.42 -19.21
CA GLU A 226 1.46 7.85 -18.96
C GLU A 226 0.17 8.11 -18.17
N GLU A 227 -0.13 9.34 -17.87
CA GLU A 227 -1.36 9.70 -17.15
C GLU A 227 -2.61 9.21 -17.90
N GLY A 228 -3.44 8.45 -17.18
CA GLY A 228 -4.66 7.86 -17.72
C GLY A 228 -4.46 6.69 -18.68
N THR A 229 -3.24 6.38 -19.12
CA THR A 229 -2.95 5.30 -20.08
C THR A 229 -2.19 4.17 -19.43
N TRP A 230 -2.76 2.97 -19.50
CA TRP A 230 -2.24 1.76 -18.89
C TRP A 230 -2.14 0.62 -19.89
N ALA A 231 -1.02 -0.10 -19.88
CA ALA A 231 -0.83 -1.32 -20.65
C ALA A 231 -1.25 -2.55 -19.84
N ILE A 232 -2.04 -3.44 -20.42
CA ILE A 232 -2.31 -4.76 -19.87
C ILE A 232 -1.14 -5.67 -20.23
N ARG A 233 -0.37 -6.11 -19.20
CA ARG A 233 0.83 -6.92 -19.34
C ARG A 233 0.62 -8.41 -19.19
N GLY A 234 -0.50 -8.83 -18.60
CA GLY A 234 -0.90 -10.23 -18.48
C GLY A 234 -2.37 -10.37 -18.07
N MET A 235 -3.00 -11.45 -18.52
CA MET A 235 -4.43 -11.80 -18.29
C MET A 235 -4.51 -13.30 -18.03
N ASN A 236 -4.53 -13.73 -16.76
CA ASN A 236 -4.29 -15.11 -16.42
C ASN A 236 -5.31 -15.69 -15.42
N PRO A 237 -5.51 -17.01 -15.39
CA PRO A 237 -6.27 -17.65 -14.33
C PRO A 237 -5.55 -17.53 -13.00
N ALA A 238 -6.30 -17.29 -11.93
CA ALA A 238 -5.81 -17.26 -10.57
C ALA A 238 -6.71 -18.09 -9.65
N THR A 239 -6.19 -18.51 -8.50
CA THR A 239 -6.99 -19.21 -7.50
C THR A 239 -6.76 -18.56 -6.15
N THR A 240 -7.82 -17.99 -5.58
CA THR A 240 -7.79 -17.20 -4.35
C THR A 240 -8.05 -18.03 -3.09
N GLY A 241 -8.04 -17.39 -1.93
CA GLY A 241 -8.34 -17.99 -0.63
C GLY A 241 -9.79 -18.40 -0.47
N MET A 242 -10.01 -19.55 0.20
CA MET A 242 -11.33 -20.03 0.57
C MET A 242 -11.64 -19.74 2.04
N HIS A 243 -12.92 -19.59 2.37
CA HIS A 243 -13.36 -19.53 3.76
C HIS A 243 -13.44 -20.93 4.37
N ARG A 244 -12.45 -21.32 5.16
CA ARG A 244 -12.41 -22.60 5.89
C ARG A 244 -11.63 -22.45 7.20
N PRO A 245 -12.20 -21.78 8.21
CA PRO A 245 -11.55 -21.62 9.50
C PRO A 245 -11.30 -22.99 10.19
N PRO A 246 -10.30 -23.11 11.04
CA PRO A 246 -9.41 -22.04 11.52
C PRO A 246 -8.22 -21.76 10.59
N TYR A 247 -7.99 -22.52 9.53
CA TYR A 247 -6.73 -22.51 8.80
C TYR A 247 -6.76 -21.67 7.53
N ALA A 248 -7.90 -21.62 6.83
CA ALA A 248 -8.03 -20.89 5.59
C ALA A 248 -8.99 -19.70 5.70
N GLN A 249 -8.62 -18.61 5.06
CA GLN A 249 -9.37 -17.37 4.94
C GLN A 249 -9.42 -16.95 3.49
N GLU A 250 -10.43 -16.19 3.15
CA GLU A 250 -10.54 -15.53 1.85
C GLU A 250 -9.39 -14.54 1.63
N THR A 251 -9.00 -14.38 0.38
CA THR A 251 -8.09 -13.30 -0.01
C THR A 251 -8.78 -11.97 0.29
N PRO A 252 -8.21 -11.10 1.15
CA PRO A 252 -8.90 -9.90 1.58
C PRO A 252 -9.06 -8.89 0.45
N LEU A 253 -10.23 -8.26 0.38
CA LEU A 253 -10.50 -7.14 -0.52
C LEU A 253 -9.71 -5.90 -0.10
N GLY A 254 -9.36 -5.04 -1.07
CA GLY A 254 -8.69 -3.77 -0.83
C GLY A 254 -7.45 -3.55 -1.67
N MET A 255 -6.72 -2.47 -1.36
CA MET A 255 -5.50 -2.07 -2.03
C MET A 255 -4.30 -2.23 -1.11
N PHE A 256 -3.35 -3.04 -1.54
CA PHE A 256 -2.17 -3.42 -0.78
C PHE A 256 -0.91 -3.16 -1.59
N VAL A 257 0.19 -2.98 -0.88
CA VAL A 257 1.52 -2.81 -1.50
C VAL A 257 2.28 -4.13 -1.48
N VAL A 258 2.99 -4.45 -2.56
CA VAL A 258 3.92 -5.58 -2.58
C VAL A 258 5.07 -5.28 -1.62
N GLN A 259 5.19 -6.05 -0.52
CA GLN A 259 6.10 -5.75 0.59
C GLN A 259 7.36 -6.61 0.63
N GLN A 260 7.26 -7.85 0.17
CA GLN A 260 8.35 -8.82 0.28
C GLN A 260 8.28 -9.85 -0.84
N LYS A 261 9.43 -10.31 -1.29
CA LYS A 261 9.57 -11.39 -2.27
C LYS A 261 10.35 -12.55 -1.69
N LYS A 262 9.93 -13.78 -2.00
CA LYS A 262 10.62 -15.03 -1.66
C LYS A 262 10.64 -15.92 -2.89
N SER A 263 11.82 -16.30 -3.36
CA SER A 263 11.94 -17.26 -4.47
C SER A 263 11.30 -18.61 -4.12
N ARG A 264 11.33 -18.97 -2.84
CA ARG A 264 10.72 -20.18 -2.27
C ARG A 264 10.08 -19.86 -0.90
N MET A 265 8.76 -19.82 -0.84
CA MET A 265 8.00 -19.64 0.40
C MET A 265 7.64 -21.01 0.98
N VAL A 266 8.23 -21.39 2.10
CA VAL A 266 7.88 -22.61 2.83
C VAL A 266 6.57 -22.41 3.61
N PHE A 267 5.67 -23.39 3.58
CA PHE A 267 4.45 -23.41 4.38
C PHE A 267 4.36 -24.67 5.23
N LEU A 268 3.60 -24.57 6.31
CA LEU A 268 3.37 -25.68 7.24
C LEU A 268 2.10 -26.44 6.87
N LYS A 269 1.98 -27.68 7.36
CA LYS A 269 0.72 -28.42 7.34
C LYS A 269 -0.26 -27.81 8.35
N ASP A 270 -1.54 -27.81 8.01
CA ASP A 270 -2.60 -27.33 8.90
C ASP A 270 -2.54 -28.01 10.27
N GLY A 271 -2.58 -27.20 11.33
CA GLY A 271 -2.55 -27.69 12.71
C GLY A 271 -1.23 -28.34 13.15
N SER A 272 -0.14 -28.17 12.41
CA SER A 272 1.13 -28.82 12.68
C SER A 272 2.32 -27.85 12.47
N ALA A 273 3.43 -28.11 13.16
CA ALA A 273 4.72 -27.47 12.89
C ALA A 273 5.50 -28.12 11.73
N ALA A 274 5.01 -29.24 11.20
CA ALA A 274 5.67 -29.94 10.11
C ALA A 274 5.56 -29.17 8.78
N THR A 275 6.63 -29.19 7.98
CA THR A 275 6.62 -28.60 6.65
C THR A 275 5.58 -29.27 5.75
N GLY A 276 4.69 -28.47 5.17
CA GLY A 276 3.70 -28.91 4.19
C GLY A 276 4.26 -28.93 2.77
N GLY A 277 5.19 -28.04 2.50
CA GLY A 277 5.78 -27.87 1.19
C GLY A 277 6.32 -26.47 0.97
N TYR A 278 6.37 -26.06 -0.30
CA TYR A 278 6.75 -24.70 -0.66
C TYR A 278 5.93 -24.17 -1.85
N ALA A 279 5.87 -22.85 -1.95
CA ALA A 279 5.32 -22.14 -3.08
C ALA A 279 6.44 -21.31 -3.76
N PRO A 280 6.66 -21.46 -5.08
CA PRO A 280 7.70 -20.72 -5.79
C PRO A 280 7.26 -19.28 -6.10
N TYR A 281 8.23 -18.38 -6.21
CA TYR A 281 8.07 -16.99 -6.66
C TYR A 281 6.96 -16.23 -5.94
N ALA A 282 7.06 -16.17 -4.62
CA ALA A 282 6.03 -15.61 -3.76
C ALA A 282 6.24 -14.10 -3.50
N SER A 283 5.27 -13.27 -3.88
CA SER A 283 5.20 -11.83 -3.64
C SER A 283 4.15 -11.52 -2.59
N ARG A 284 4.57 -11.11 -1.37
CA ARG A 284 3.67 -10.81 -0.24
C ARG A 284 3.06 -9.43 -0.38
N PHE A 285 1.75 -9.33 -0.19
CA PHE A 285 1.04 -8.05 -0.24
C PHE A 285 0.27 -7.71 1.06
N THR A 286 -0.29 -8.69 1.76
CA THR A 286 -0.97 -8.46 3.04
C THR A 286 -0.85 -9.68 3.96
N ASN A 287 -0.74 -9.48 5.26
CA ASN A 287 -0.67 -10.55 6.25
C ASN A 287 0.22 -11.73 5.76
N GLY A 288 -0.34 -12.94 5.75
CA GLY A 288 0.29 -14.13 5.14
C GLY A 288 -0.12 -14.40 3.69
N ALA A 289 -0.75 -13.45 3.00
CA ALA A 289 -1.16 -13.57 1.61
C ALA A 289 -0.03 -13.21 0.64
N TYR A 290 0.18 -14.10 -0.31
CA TYR A 290 1.18 -13.98 -1.38
C TYR A 290 0.55 -14.28 -2.74
N ILE A 291 1.01 -13.62 -3.78
CA ILE A 291 0.86 -14.11 -5.16
C ILE A 291 2.02 -15.07 -5.39
N HIS A 292 1.76 -16.32 -5.80
CA HIS A 292 2.80 -17.33 -5.96
C HIS A 292 2.44 -18.42 -6.98
N GLY A 293 3.43 -19.17 -7.43
CA GLY A 293 3.25 -20.31 -8.32
C GLY A 293 2.52 -21.49 -7.68
N VAL A 294 2.28 -22.54 -8.47
CA VAL A 294 1.62 -23.75 -7.98
C VAL A 294 2.38 -24.32 -6.79
N PRO A 295 1.72 -24.53 -5.63
CA PRO A 295 2.38 -25.07 -4.45
C PRO A 295 2.84 -26.50 -4.66
N VAL A 296 4.03 -26.81 -4.16
CA VAL A 296 4.67 -28.12 -4.21
C VAL A 296 4.62 -28.73 -2.82
N ASN A 297 3.74 -29.72 -2.63
CA ASN A 297 3.58 -30.42 -1.36
C ASN A 297 4.64 -31.51 -1.19
N VAL A 298 5.12 -31.71 0.04
CA VAL A 298 6.00 -32.84 0.36
C VAL A 298 5.29 -34.18 0.10
N PRO A 299 5.99 -35.21 -0.39
CA PRO A 299 7.46 -35.33 -0.58
C PRO A 299 7.96 -34.78 -1.92
N ARG A 300 7.12 -34.23 -2.79
CA ARG A 300 7.53 -33.68 -4.09
C ARG A 300 8.48 -32.49 -3.90
N THR A 301 9.50 -32.41 -4.73
CA THR A 301 10.49 -31.32 -4.74
C THR A 301 10.51 -30.52 -6.03
N ALA A 302 10.14 -31.17 -7.16
CA ALA A 302 10.10 -30.51 -8.47
C ALA A 302 8.96 -29.51 -8.59
N MET A 303 9.26 -28.36 -9.18
CA MET A 303 8.24 -27.35 -9.45
C MET A 303 7.14 -27.88 -10.37
N ILE A 304 5.92 -27.42 -10.13
CA ILE A 304 4.74 -27.70 -10.92
C ILE A 304 4.42 -26.42 -11.70
N GLU A 305 4.40 -26.48 -13.00
CA GLU A 305 4.13 -25.32 -13.83
C GLU A 305 2.65 -24.90 -13.76
N TYR A 306 1.74 -25.83 -13.91
CA TYR A 306 0.32 -25.56 -14.01
C TYR A 306 -0.52 -26.55 -13.18
N SER A 307 -1.66 -26.08 -12.68
CA SER A 307 -2.66 -26.90 -12.02
C SER A 307 -4.02 -26.66 -12.66
N TRP A 308 -4.76 -27.75 -12.92
CA TRP A 308 -6.12 -27.69 -13.44
C TRP A 308 -7.10 -26.88 -12.56
N SER A 309 -6.74 -26.67 -11.28
CA SER A 309 -7.56 -25.91 -10.34
C SER A 309 -7.40 -24.39 -10.47
N LEU A 310 -6.45 -23.90 -11.27
CA LEU A 310 -6.30 -22.48 -11.52
C LEU A 310 -7.51 -21.91 -12.28
N GLY A 311 -8.02 -20.78 -11.82
CA GLY A 311 -9.20 -20.14 -12.43
C GLY A 311 -10.52 -20.86 -12.11
N THR A 312 -10.57 -21.83 -11.20
CA THR A 312 -11.80 -22.55 -10.89
C THR A 312 -12.53 -21.95 -9.67
N THR A 313 -12.26 -22.43 -8.48
CA THR A 313 -12.88 -21.98 -7.25
C THR A 313 -11.83 -21.61 -6.22
N PRO A 314 -12.14 -20.76 -5.21
CA PRO A 314 -11.22 -20.48 -4.11
C PRO A 314 -10.74 -21.75 -3.43
N ARG A 315 -9.43 -21.90 -3.20
CA ARG A 315 -8.82 -23.14 -2.65
C ARG A 315 -7.60 -22.90 -1.77
N SER A 316 -7.11 -21.69 -1.69
CA SER A 316 -5.91 -21.39 -0.90
C SER A 316 -6.26 -20.98 0.53
N HIS A 317 -5.24 -20.77 1.38
CA HIS A 317 -5.40 -20.30 2.75
C HIS A 317 -5.49 -18.75 2.88
N MET A 318 -5.42 -18.03 1.79
CA MET A 318 -5.49 -16.56 1.63
C MET A 318 -4.71 -16.11 0.39
N CYS A 319 -3.76 -16.92 -0.07
CA CYS A 319 -2.87 -16.59 -1.17
C CYS A 319 -3.59 -16.61 -2.53
N VAL A 320 -2.94 -15.99 -3.52
CA VAL A 320 -3.34 -16.02 -4.93
C VAL A 320 -2.38 -16.96 -5.67
N ARG A 321 -2.88 -18.10 -6.12
CA ARG A 321 -2.13 -19.12 -6.86
C ARG A 321 -2.21 -18.87 -8.36
N ASN A 322 -1.08 -18.95 -9.04
CA ASN A 322 -0.96 -18.78 -10.50
C ASN A 322 -0.17 -19.94 -11.12
N ALA A 323 -0.16 -20.03 -12.45
CA ALA A 323 0.87 -20.78 -13.16
C ALA A 323 2.25 -20.31 -12.67
N THR A 324 3.20 -21.24 -12.49
CA THR A 324 4.49 -20.90 -11.87
C THR A 324 5.30 -19.92 -12.72
N SER A 325 5.20 -20.00 -14.05
CA SER A 325 5.82 -19.02 -14.94
C SER A 325 5.16 -17.63 -14.82
N HIS A 326 3.82 -17.53 -14.64
CA HIS A 326 3.16 -16.26 -14.41
C HIS A 326 3.54 -15.66 -13.04
N ALA A 327 3.57 -16.48 -11.99
CA ALA A 327 4.03 -16.02 -10.68
C ALA A 327 5.49 -15.53 -10.72
N LYS A 328 6.37 -16.18 -11.54
CA LYS A 328 7.72 -15.70 -11.78
C LYS A 328 7.71 -14.35 -12.51
N PHE A 329 6.88 -14.19 -13.53
CA PHE A 329 6.72 -12.91 -14.21
C PHE A 329 6.32 -11.81 -13.22
N VAL A 330 5.27 -11.99 -12.42
CA VAL A 330 4.85 -11.01 -11.39
C VAL A 330 5.97 -10.76 -10.38
N TYR A 331 6.67 -11.81 -9.95
CA TYR A 331 7.78 -11.72 -9.01
C TYR A 331 8.92 -10.83 -9.54
N ASP A 332 9.28 -10.97 -10.81
CA ASP A 332 10.38 -10.20 -11.41
C ASP A 332 9.92 -8.77 -11.78
N TRP A 333 8.71 -8.63 -12.35
CA TRP A 333 8.17 -7.41 -12.92
C TRP A 333 7.65 -6.41 -11.90
N ALA A 334 7.00 -6.84 -10.80
CA ALA A 334 6.37 -5.95 -9.81
C ALA A 334 7.33 -5.59 -8.67
N PRO A 335 8.02 -4.43 -8.65
CA PRO A 335 8.97 -4.08 -7.60
C PRO A 335 8.29 -3.90 -6.24
N THR A 336 9.00 -4.26 -5.15
CA THR A 336 8.52 -4.03 -3.78
C THR A 336 8.38 -2.53 -3.50
N GLU A 337 7.35 -2.16 -2.72
CA GLU A 337 7.05 -0.79 -2.29
C GLU A 337 6.71 0.20 -3.42
N ARG A 338 6.65 -0.29 -4.66
CA ARG A 338 6.28 0.48 -5.87
C ARG A 338 5.23 -0.22 -6.73
N SER A 339 4.67 -1.33 -6.25
CA SER A 339 3.61 -2.06 -6.93
C SER A 339 2.42 -2.27 -6.02
N LEU A 340 1.22 -2.14 -6.58
CA LEU A 340 -0.03 -2.39 -5.87
C LEU A 340 -0.58 -3.77 -6.22
N VAL A 341 -1.27 -4.36 -5.26
CA VAL A 341 -2.18 -5.50 -5.45
C VAL A 341 -3.57 -5.03 -5.05
N ILE A 342 -4.48 -5.00 -6.01
CA ILE A 342 -5.87 -4.62 -5.81
C ILE A 342 -6.71 -5.88 -5.89
N VAL A 343 -7.43 -6.19 -4.82
CA VAL A 343 -8.31 -7.35 -4.76
C VAL A 343 -9.75 -6.86 -4.86
N ILE A 344 -10.46 -7.30 -5.90
CA ILE A 344 -11.87 -6.99 -6.19
C ILE A 344 -12.75 -8.23 -6.14
N GLU A 345 -14.06 -8.02 -6.21
CA GLU A 345 -15.10 -9.08 -6.30
C GLU A 345 -16.21 -8.68 -7.24
#